data_af49dcf753e4c4158c837bbb111aa0f1
#
_entry.id   af49dcf753e4c4158c837bbb111aa0f1
#
_cell.length_a   1.000
_cell.length_b   1.000
_cell.length_c   1.000
_cell.angle_alpha   90.00
_cell.angle_beta   90.00
_cell.angle_gamma   90.00
#
_symmetry.space_group_name_H-M   'P 1'
#
loop_
_entity.id
_entity.type
_entity.pdbx_description
1 polymer ?
#
loop_
_entity_poly.entity_id
_entity_poly.type
_entity_poly.pdbx_seq_one_letter_code
_entity_poly.pdbx_strand_id
1 'polypeptide(L)'
;AQLFAELGEEGFRRIERNMLHEVAEFEGVLISCGGGTPCFFDNMEYINQQGLTLYLKASPDVLYKHLKMGKTVRPLLLNKTPDEVERFISDQLAAREPYYLRAHHTLDVSLMDNYEKIKISVAQARAMLNV
;
A
#
# COMPACT_ATOMS: atom_id res chain seq x y z
N ALA A 1 -11.03 7.35 -8.63
CA ALA A 1 -12.46 7.03 -8.41
C ALA A 1 -13.25 7.06 -9.71
N GLN A 2 -13.02 8.04 -10.56
CA GLN A 2 -13.74 8.17 -11.82
C GLN A 2 -13.43 7.01 -12.79
N LEU A 3 -12.14 6.66 -12.94
CA LEU A 3 -11.75 5.55 -13.80
C LEU A 3 -12.33 4.23 -13.32
N PHE A 4 -12.34 4.00 -12.01
CA PHE A 4 -12.92 2.79 -11.45
C PHE A 4 -14.43 2.71 -11.75
N ALA A 5 -15.14 3.82 -11.60
CA ALA A 5 -16.58 3.88 -11.86
C ALA A 5 -16.91 3.64 -13.34
N GLU A 6 -16.09 4.14 -14.26
CA GLU A 6 -16.33 4.02 -15.69
C GLU A 6 -15.94 2.67 -16.27
N LEU A 7 -14.83 2.08 -15.79
CA LEU A 7 -14.21 0.89 -16.38
C LEU A 7 -14.41 -0.38 -15.57
N GLY A 8 -14.94 -0.25 -14.34
CA GLY A 8 -15.01 -1.36 -13.41
C GLY A 8 -13.62 -1.73 -12.89
N GLU A 9 -13.58 -2.72 -12.00
CA GLU A 9 -12.32 -3.10 -11.37
C GLU A 9 -11.30 -3.66 -12.36
N GLU A 10 -11.73 -4.55 -13.25
CA GLU A 10 -10.81 -5.17 -14.20
C GLU A 10 -10.18 -4.14 -15.13
N GLY A 11 -10.98 -3.23 -15.70
CA GLY A 11 -10.45 -2.18 -16.55
C GLY A 11 -9.50 -1.26 -15.84
N PHE A 12 -9.84 -0.87 -14.60
CA PHE A 12 -8.98 -0.06 -13.75
C PHE A 12 -7.63 -0.77 -13.49
N ARG A 13 -7.67 -2.07 -13.16
CA ARG A 13 -6.46 -2.82 -12.85
C ARG A 13 -5.54 -2.98 -14.06
N ARG A 14 -6.09 -3.06 -15.26
CA ARG A 14 -5.30 -3.09 -16.49
C ARG A 14 -4.57 -1.79 -16.75
N ILE A 15 -5.24 -0.67 -16.56
CA ILE A 15 -4.62 0.66 -16.68
C ILE A 15 -3.54 0.84 -15.63
N GLU A 16 -3.83 0.46 -14.39
CA GLU A 16 -2.86 0.52 -13.30
C GLU A 16 -1.60 -0.29 -13.63
N ARG A 17 -1.78 -1.51 -14.14
CA ARG A 17 -0.65 -2.35 -14.57
C ARG A 17 0.17 -1.68 -15.65
N ASN A 18 -0.49 -1.12 -16.66
CA ASN A 18 0.22 -0.45 -17.76
C ASN A 18 1.02 0.75 -17.27
N MET A 19 0.45 1.53 -16.37
CA MET A 19 1.14 2.67 -15.77
C MET A 19 2.30 2.22 -14.88
N LEU A 20 2.13 1.13 -14.13
CA LEU A 20 3.19 0.57 -13.31
C LEU A 20 4.39 0.16 -14.17
N HIS A 21 4.15 -0.52 -15.29
CA HIS A 21 5.19 -0.91 -16.23
C HIS A 21 5.93 0.30 -16.80
N GLU A 22 5.22 1.37 -17.04
CA GLU A 22 5.80 2.59 -17.57
C GLU A 22 6.69 3.29 -16.56
N VAL A 23 6.20 3.51 -15.33
CA VAL A 23 6.98 4.23 -14.30
C VAL A 23 8.12 3.39 -13.74
N ALA A 24 8.00 2.07 -13.75
CA ALA A 24 9.05 1.18 -13.23
C ALA A 24 10.29 1.14 -14.13
N GLU A 25 10.22 1.67 -15.33
CA GLU A 25 11.39 1.80 -16.21
C GLU A 25 12.28 2.98 -15.85
N PHE A 26 11.77 3.94 -15.08
CA PHE A 26 12.58 5.10 -14.67
C PHE A 26 13.60 4.70 -13.61
N GLU A 27 14.77 5.33 -13.68
CA GLU A 27 15.82 5.14 -12.69
C GLU A 27 15.81 6.27 -11.65
N GLY A 28 16.26 5.98 -10.45
CA GLY A 28 16.38 6.97 -9.39
C GLY A 28 15.05 7.51 -8.90
N VAL A 29 13.99 6.70 -8.94
CA VAL A 29 12.65 7.10 -8.52
C VAL A 29 12.19 6.29 -7.31
N LEU A 30 11.31 6.90 -6.52
CA LEU A 30 10.60 6.24 -5.45
C LEU A 30 9.13 6.14 -5.87
N ILE A 31 8.61 4.91 -5.89
CA ILE A 31 7.24 4.65 -6.31
C ILE A 31 6.43 4.21 -5.09
N SER A 32 5.37 4.95 -4.81
CA SER A 32 4.41 4.58 -3.77
C SER A 32 3.20 3.93 -4.45
N CYS A 33 2.95 2.67 -4.12
CA CYS A 33 1.87 1.90 -4.72
C CYS A 33 0.61 1.94 -3.87
N GLY A 34 -0.56 1.94 -4.51
CA GLY A 34 -1.80 1.69 -3.81
C GLY A 34 -1.85 0.27 -3.26
N GLY A 35 -2.69 0.04 -2.26
CA GLY A 35 -2.76 -1.25 -1.57
C GLY A 35 -3.15 -2.42 -2.45
N GLY A 36 -3.93 -2.18 -3.51
CA GLY A 36 -4.34 -3.24 -4.43
C GLY A 36 -3.35 -3.51 -5.56
N THR A 37 -2.48 -2.54 -5.86
CA THR A 37 -1.57 -2.65 -7.01
C THR A 37 -0.76 -3.94 -7.02
N PRO A 38 -0.12 -4.37 -5.91
CA PRO A 38 0.68 -5.60 -5.91
C PRO A 38 -0.13 -6.88 -6.04
N CYS A 39 -1.44 -6.81 -5.84
CA CYS A 39 -2.30 -8.00 -5.69
C CYS A 39 -2.90 -8.50 -7.00
N PHE A 40 -2.65 -7.84 -8.11
CA PHE A 40 -3.25 -8.18 -9.41
C PHE A 40 -2.19 -8.53 -10.44
N PHE A 41 -2.55 -9.44 -11.34
CA PHE A 41 -1.67 -9.92 -12.40
C PHE A 41 -0.32 -10.38 -11.80
N ASP A 42 0.76 -10.11 -12.49
CA ASP A 42 2.12 -10.36 -12.05
C ASP A 42 2.82 -9.11 -11.50
N ASN A 43 2.04 -8.12 -11.05
CA ASN A 43 2.58 -6.82 -10.66
C ASN A 43 3.66 -6.94 -9.60
N MET A 44 3.44 -7.73 -8.54
CA MET A 44 4.44 -7.88 -7.47
C MET A 44 5.74 -8.49 -7.98
N GLU A 45 5.63 -9.52 -8.81
CA GLU A 45 6.81 -10.14 -9.43
C GLU A 45 7.55 -9.15 -10.32
N TYR A 46 6.80 -8.40 -11.13
CA TYR A 46 7.38 -7.42 -12.04
C TYR A 46 8.16 -6.32 -11.28
N ILE A 47 7.55 -5.72 -10.26
CA ILE A 47 8.24 -4.65 -9.52
C ILE A 47 9.46 -5.16 -8.76
N ASN A 48 9.43 -6.41 -8.30
CA ASN A 48 10.60 -7.04 -7.68
C ASN A 48 11.77 -7.21 -8.66
N GLN A 49 11.48 -7.39 -9.94
CA GLN A 49 12.49 -7.48 -10.97
C GLN A 49 13.08 -6.12 -11.35
N GLN A 50 12.28 -5.06 -11.19
CA GLN A 50 12.68 -3.72 -11.62
C GLN A 50 13.45 -2.94 -10.56
N GLY A 51 13.29 -3.27 -9.28
CA GLY A 51 13.94 -2.53 -8.21
C GLY A 51 13.75 -3.18 -6.85
N LEU A 52 14.11 -2.44 -5.81
CA LEU A 52 13.92 -2.88 -4.44
C LEU A 52 12.52 -2.54 -3.97
N THR A 53 11.88 -3.49 -3.30
CA THR A 53 10.53 -3.31 -2.77
C THR A 53 10.54 -3.38 -1.26
N LEU A 54 9.72 -2.54 -0.65
CA LEU A 54 9.58 -2.44 0.79
C LEU A 54 8.11 -2.50 1.17
N TYR A 55 7.76 -3.46 2.01
CA TYR A 55 6.45 -3.56 2.61
C TYR A 55 6.46 -2.85 3.95
N LEU A 56 5.64 -1.81 4.08
CA LEU A 56 5.44 -1.11 5.35
C LEU A 56 4.31 -1.82 6.08
N LYS A 57 4.68 -2.70 7.00
CA LYS A 57 3.72 -3.54 7.71
C LYS A 57 3.23 -2.84 8.96
N ALA A 58 1.91 -2.83 9.14
CA ALA A 58 1.28 -2.30 10.34
C ALA A 58 0.15 -3.24 10.77
N SER A 59 -0.12 -3.30 12.07
CA SER A 59 -1.25 -4.07 12.60
C SER A 59 -2.57 -3.44 12.16
N PRO A 60 -3.69 -4.20 12.12
CA PRO A 60 -5.00 -3.63 11.84
C PRO A 60 -5.37 -2.46 12.76
N ASP A 61 -4.98 -2.51 14.03
CA ASP A 61 -5.20 -1.41 14.97
C ASP A 61 -4.52 -0.12 14.54
N VAL A 62 -3.25 -0.21 14.14
CA VAL A 62 -2.48 0.94 13.66
C VAL A 62 -3.09 1.49 12.38
N LEU A 63 -3.46 0.61 11.45
CA LEU A 63 -4.10 1.01 10.20
C LEU A 63 -5.43 1.72 10.46
N TYR A 64 -6.23 1.21 11.36
CA TYR A 64 -7.50 1.83 11.75
C TYR A 64 -7.29 3.23 12.32
N LYS A 65 -6.36 3.37 13.25
CA LYS A 65 -6.03 4.66 13.85
C LYS A 65 -5.52 5.65 12.80
N HIS A 66 -4.70 5.17 11.88
CA HIS A 66 -4.17 6.00 10.80
C HIS A 66 -5.29 6.51 9.88
N LEU A 67 -6.25 5.66 9.54
CA LEU A 67 -7.42 6.07 8.74
C LEU A 67 -8.27 7.11 9.45
N LYS A 68 -8.42 7.01 10.77
CA LYS A 68 -9.15 8.01 11.56
C LYS A 68 -8.47 9.37 11.57
N MET A 69 -7.15 9.40 11.44
CA MET A 69 -6.39 10.64 11.36
C MET A 69 -6.51 11.33 10.00
N GLY A 70 -6.88 10.57 8.97
CA GLY A 70 -7.03 11.10 7.62
C GLY A 70 -8.24 12.02 7.49
N LYS A 71 -8.09 13.08 6.69
CA LYS A 71 -9.17 14.05 6.46
C LYS A 71 -10.12 13.61 5.36
N THR A 72 -9.70 12.64 4.55
CA THR A 72 -10.49 12.15 3.40
C THR A 72 -11.14 10.83 3.74
N VAL A 73 -12.46 10.74 3.56
CA VAL A 73 -13.19 9.49 3.75
C VAL A 73 -13.05 8.65 2.48
N ARG A 74 -12.61 7.40 2.64
CA ARG A 74 -12.49 6.49 1.51
C ARG A 74 -13.89 5.96 1.14
N PRO A 75 -14.23 5.90 -0.17
CA PRO A 75 -15.56 5.44 -0.59
C PRO A 75 -15.96 4.07 -0.04
N LEU A 76 -15.02 3.14 0.05
CA LEU A 76 -15.30 1.79 0.56
C LEU A 76 -15.65 1.75 2.04
N LEU A 77 -15.34 2.82 2.79
CA LEU A 77 -15.58 2.91 4.22
C LEU A 77 -16.82 3.75 4.57
N LEU A 78 -17.50 4.30 3.55
CA LEU A 78 -18.73 5.06 3.77
C LEU A 78 -19.81 4.16 4.36
N ASN A 79 -20.56 4.71 5.32
CA ASN A 79 -21.70 4.04 5.97
C ASN A 79 -21.33 2.79 6.78
N LYS A 80 -20.06 2.62 7.14
CA LYS A 80 -19.61 1.52 8.00
C LYS A 80 -19.47 1.98 9.44
N THR A 81 -19.89 1.12 10.37
CA THR A 81 -19.62 1.33 11.80
C THR A 81 -18.13 1.13 12.09
N PRO A 82 -17.62 1.64 13.24
CA PRO A 82 -16.21 1.40 13.60
C PRO A 82 -15.82 -0.07 13.62
N ASP A 83 -16.70 -0.95 14.12
CA ASP A 83 -16.42 -2.40 14.15
C ASP A 83 -16.37 -2.98 12.75
N GLU A 84 -17.24 -2.53 11.85
CA GLU A 84 -17.24 -2.96 10.46
C GLU A 84 -15.97 -2.49 9.74
N VAL A 85 -15.50 -1.28 10.04
CA VAL A 85 -14.25 -0.75 9.46
C VAL A 85 -13.06 -1.59 9.93
N GLU A 86 -12.98 -1.91 11.22
CA GLU A 86 -11.88 -2.73 11.74
C GLU A 86 -11.88 -4.12 11.11
N ARG A 87 -13.04 -4.74 10.97
CA ARG A 87 -13.17 -6.04 10.31
C ARG A 87 -12.76 -5.97 8.85
N PHE A 88 -13.19 -4.91 8.15
CA PHE A 88 -12.84 -4.69 6.75
C PHE A 88 -11.33 -4.58 6.58
N ILE A 89 -10.66 -3.83 7.44
CA ILE A 89 -9.20 -3.68 7.42
C ILE A 89 -8.52 -5.03 7.65
N SER A 90 -8.95 -5.77 8.65
CA SER A 90 -8.37 -7.09 8.97
C SER A 90 -8.54 -8.07 7.82
N ASP A 91 -9.73 -8.13 7.22
CA ASP A 91 -10.03 -9.02 6.10
C ASP A 91 -9.24 -8.64 4.85
N GLN A 92 -9.15 -7.34 4.55
CA GLN A 92 -8.37 -6.84 3.43
C GLN A 92 -6.89 -7.17 3.60
N LEU A 93 -6.36 -6.95 4.79
CA LEU A 93 -4.95 -7.24 5.06
C LEU A 93 -4.68 -8.74 4.94
N ALA A 94 -5.56 -9.58 5.49
CA ALA A 94 -5.40 -11.03 5.39
C ALA A 94 -5.39 -11.50 3.93
N ALA A 95 -6.22 -10.91 3.09
CA ALA A 95 -6.29 -11.25 1.67
C ALA A 95 -5.08 -10.76 0.87
N ARG A 96 -4.54 -9.60 1.24
CA ARG A 96 -3.47 -8.93 0.48
C ARG A 96 -2.06 -9.24 0.99
N GLU A 97 -1.91 -9.56 2.26
CA GLU A 97 -0.58 -9.75 2.87
C GLU A 97 0.27 -10.81 2.18
N PRO A 98 -0.26 -11.92 1.68
CA PRO A 98 0.57 -12.88 0.93
C PRO A 98 1.33 -12.25 -0.24
N TYR A 99 0.74 -11.25 -0.90
CA TYR A 99 1.41 -10.51 -1.96
C TYR A 99 2.45 -9.55 -1.38
N TYR A 100 2.12 -8.83 -0.31
CA TYR A 100 3.01 -7.86 0.32
C TYR A 100 4.26 -8.52 0.88
N LEU A 101 4.14 -9.72 1.44
CA LEU A 101 5.27 -10.46 2.01
C LEU A 101 6.26 -10.93 0.95
N ARG A 102 5.92 -10.83 -0.32
CA ARG A 102 6.85 -11.11 -1.41
C ARG A 102 7.82 -9.96 -1.68
N ALA A 103 7.67 -8.82 -1.01
CA ALA A 103 8.61 -7.70 -1.12
C ALA A 103 10.00 -8.12 -0.63
N HIS A 104 11.03 -7.45 -1.15
CA HIS A 104 12.41 -7.72 -0.74
C HIS A 104 12.63 -7.46 0.74
N HIS A 105 11.97 -6.45 1.28
CA HIS A 105 12.11 -6.04 2.68
C HIS A 105 10.74 -5.79 3.30
N THR A 106 10.64 -6.04 4.60
CA THR A 106 9.46 -5.72 5.39
C THR A 106 9.89 -4.90 6.60
N LEU A 107 9.25 -3.77 6.80
CA LEU A 107 9.49 -2.90 7.94
C LEU A 107 8.21 -2.79 8.76
N ASP A 108 8.27 -3.21 10.02
CA ASP A 108 7.17 -2.99 10.95
C ASP A 108 7.13 -1.52 11.34
N VAL A 109 6.01 -0.87 11.07
CA VAL A 109 5.86 0.54 11.39
C VAL A 109 4.81 0.73 12.47
N SER A 110 5.08 1.67 13.37
CA SER A 110 4.10 2.10 14.38
C SER A 110 3.20 3.20 13.80
N LEU A 111 2.20 3.62 14.57
CA LEU A 111 1.37 4.75 14.18
C LEU A 111 2.27 5.99 14.02
N MET A 112 2.31 6.53 12.80
CA MET A 112 3.12 7.70 12.48
C MET A 112 2.30 8.98 12.72
N ASP A 113 1.99 9.24 13.98
CA ASP A 113 1.14 10.36 14.41
C ASP A 113 1.93 11.59 14.86
N ASN A 114 3.26 11.50 14.89
CA ASN A 114 4.11 12.65 15.19
C ASN A 114 5.41 12.58 14.38
N TYR A 115 6.12 13.70 14.36
CA TYR A 115 7.33 13.84 13.56
C TYR A 115 8.44 12.86 13.95
N GLU A 116 8.59 12.60 15.25
CA GLU A 116 9.63 11.69 15.74
C GLU A 116 9.43 10.26 15.24
N LYS A 117 8.20 9.76 15.29
CA LYS A 117 7.87 8.41 14.78
C LYS A 117 8.10 8.29 13.29
N ILE A 118 7.72 9.32 12.53
CA ILE A 118 7.95 9.37 11.09
C ILE A 118 9.45 9.34 10.79
N LYS A 119 10.22 10.14 11.50
CA LYS A 119 11.67 10.24 11.34
C LYS A 119 12.37 8.91 11.59
N ILE A 120 11.97 8.20 12.66
CA ILE A 120 12.53 6.89 12.99
C ILE A 120 12.22 5.88 11.87
N SER A 121 10.97 5.84 11.40
CA SER A 121 10.57 4.92 10.33
C SER A 121 11.32 5.20 9.03
N VAL A 122 11.50 6.46 8.68
CA VAL A 122 12.27 6.85 7.48
C VAL A 122 13.73 6.40 7.60
N ALA A 123 14.35 6.60 8.77
CA ALA A 123 15.74 6.17 9.00
C ALA A 123 15.89 4.67 8.86
N GLN A 124 14.95 3.90 9.42
CA GLN A 124 14.96 2.45 9.31
C GLN A 124 14.80 1.99 7.85
N ALA A 125 13.89 2.60 7.11
CA ALA A 125 13.66 2.28 5.70
C ALA A 125 14.92 2.56 4.87
N ARG A 126 15.56 3.69 5.09
CA ARG A 126 16.80 4.04 4.39
C ARG A 126 17.92 3.04 4.65
N ALA A 127 18.04 2.61 5.91
CA ALA A 127 19.06 1.62 6.28
C ALA A 127 18.80 0.27 5.58
N MET A 128 17.55 -0.17 5.54
CA MET A 128 17.17 -1.42 4.87
C MET A 128 17.45 -1.39 3.38
N LEU A 129 17.15 -0.27 2.73
CA LEU A 129 17.31 -0.12 1.28
C LEU A 129 18.71 0.35 0.89
N ASN A 130 19.54 0.66 1.84
CA ASN A 130 20.91 1.12 1.62
C ASN A 130 20.99 2.39 0.76
N VAL A 131 20.13 3.33 1.07
CA VAL A 131 20.04 4.62 0.35
C VAL A 131 20.20 5.83 1.26
#